data_6773b247ee1daacdb437292e33c907ef
#
_entry.id   6773b247ee1daacdb437292e33c907ef
#
_cell.length_a   1.000
_cell.length_b   1.000
_cell.length_c   1.000
_cell.angle_alpha   90.00
_cell.angle_beta   90.00
_cell.angle_gamma   90.00
#
_symmetry.space_group_name_H-M   'P 1'
#
loop_
_entity.id
_entity.type
_entity.pdbx_description
1 polymer ?
#
loop_
_entity_poly.entity_id
_entity_poly.type
_entity_poly.pdbx_seq_one_letter_code
_entity_poly.pdbx_strand_id
1 'polypeptide(L)'
;MSASLVGSEMCIRDRIKIVPILLGIIGSYIVAVLVGNVGGVESFAIDFSAIKAAPWIGNPIEWSSTVFGGVHDKSIAISAIIAIVPIAIATIMEHIGDISAISATCNRNYINDPGLNRTLLGDGLATSIASLFGAPANTTYGENTGVLALSKVYDPRVVRIAAYFAVIFSLSPKFAAVIESIPTAVVGGISFVLYGMISAIGVRNVVEAKVDFSKARNTIVAAVILVVALGLTNGITFHVGSSTITLTALACASIAGIVLNLIFPEKDFDPEQAFKADTDSKQINLESDYGKKKVKNDAE
;
A
#
# COMPACT_ATOMS: atom_id res chain seq x y z
N MET A 1 -27.60 -7.60 36.38
CA MET A 1 -26.35 -6.81 36.32
C MET A 1 -25.17 -7.49 35.57
N SER A 2 -25.25 -8.79 35.26
CA SER A 2 -24.14 -9.50 34.56
C SER A 2 -24.14 -9.38 33.03
N ALA A 3 -25.26 -9.09 32.38
CA ALA A 3 -25.36 -9.00 30.92
C ALA A 3 -24.71 -7.75 30.32
N SER A 4 -24.61 -6.63 31.05
CA SER A 4 -24.01 -5.39 30.58
C SER A 4 -22.46 -5.41 30.60
N LEU A 5 -21.89 -6.20 31.53
CA LEU A 5 -20.44 -6.37 31.64
C LEU A 5 -19.91 -7.26 30.51
N VAL A 6 -20.60 -8.33 30.16
CA VAL A 6 -20.22 -9.21 29.03
C VAL A 6 -20.29 -8.47 27.68
N GLY A 7 -21.27 -7.60 27.50
CA GLY A 7 -21.39 -6.77 26.32
C GLY A 7 -20.25 -5.74 26.18
N SER A 8 -19.80 -5.15 27.29
CA SER A 8 -18.70 -4.17 27.28
C SER A 8 -17.33 -4.83 27.04
N GLU A 9 -17.08 -5.99 27.63
CA GLU A 9 -15.84 -6.75 27.38
C GLU A 9 -15.73 -7.25 25.93
N MET A 10 -16.84 -7.68 25.35
CA MET A 10 -16.90 -8.09 23.95
C MET A 10 -16.64 -6.91 23.00
N CYS A 11 -17.17 -5.73 23.31
CA CYS A 11 -16.90 -4.50 22.56
C CYS A 11 -15.44 -4.03 22.66
N ILE A 12 -14.80 -4.14 23.83
CA ILE A 12 -13.39 -3.76 24.02
C ILE A 12 -12.47 -4.74 23.30
N ARG A 13 -12.73 -6.04 23.41
CA ARG A 13 -11.95 -7.09 22.75
C ARG A 13 -12.03 -7.00 21.22
N ASP A 14 -13.17 -6.62 20.66
CA ASP A 14 -13.34 -6.42 19.23
C ASP A 14 -12.64 -5.13 18.73
N ARG A 15 -12.63 -4.08 19.52
CA ARG A 15 -11.91 -2.83 19.19
C ARG A 15 -10.39 -3.01 19.18
N ILE A 16 -9.83 -3.82 20.09
CA ILE A 16 -8.40 -4.13 20.13
C ILE A 16 -7.98 -4.93 18.89
N LYS A 17 -8.85 -5.78 18.34
CA LYS A 17 -8.59 -6.52 17.10
C LYS A 17 -8.52 -5.65 15.86
N ILE A 18 -8.95 -4.39 15.92
CA ILE A 18 -8.96 -3.46 14.78
C ILE A 18 -7.59 -2.82 14.56
N VAL A 19 -6.74 -2.72 15.60
CA VAL A 19 -5.46 -2.01 15.54
C VAL A 19 -4.25 -2.86 16.02
N PRO A 20 -4.13 -4.13 15.62
CA PRO A 20 -3.07 -5.00 16.14
C PRO A 20 -1.68 -4.49 15.76
N ILE A 21 -1.50 -3.95 14.55
CA ILE A 21 -0.23 -3.42 14.05
C ILE A 21 0.19 -2.21 14.88
N LEU A 22 -0.73 -1.25 15.11
CA LEU A 22 -0.43 -0.06 15.90
C LEU A 22 -0.05 -0.41 17.34
N LEU A 23 -0.79 -1.37 17.95
CA LEU A 23 -0.47 -1.85 19.29
C LEU A 23 0.88 -2.59 19.32
N GLY A 24 1.21 -3.34 18.27
CA GLY A 24 2.52 -3.97 18.11
C GLY A 24 3.64 -2.94 18.01
N ILE A 25 3.46 -1.86 17.25
CA ILE A 25 4.42 -0.75 17.14
C ILE A 25 4.62 -0.07 18.48
N ILE A 26 3.54 0.31 19.15
CA ILE A 26 3.59 0.96 20.48
C ILE A 26 4.26 0.03 21.51
N GLY A 27 3.86 -1.23 21.54
CA GLY A 27 4.43 -2.23 22.45
C GLY A 27 5.92 -2.44 22.22
N SER A 28 6.35 -2.62 20.96
CA SER A 28 7.78 -2.78 20.63
C SER A 28 8.58 -1.51 20.89
N TYR A 29 8.00 -0.32 20.69
CA TYR A 29 8.64 0.94 21.05
C TYR A 29 8.86 1.03 22.58
N ILE A 30 7.86 0.68 23.39
CA ILE A 30 7.99 0.65 24.86
C ILE A 30 9.08 -0.34 25.29
N VAL A 31 9.10 -1.54 24.69
CA VAL A 31 10.15 -2.53 24.98
C VAL A 31 11.53 -2.00 24.58
N ALA A 32 11.64 -1.32 23.43
CA ALA A 32 12.90 -0.71 23.00
C ALA A 32 13.38 0.36 23.99
N VAL A 33 12.49 1.22 24.49
CA VAL A 33 12.82 2.21 25.55
C VAL A 33 13.34 1.50 26.81
N LEU A 34 12.67 0.46 27.26
CA LEU A 34 13.06 -0.27 28.48
C LEU A 34 14.42 -0.98 28.29
N VAL A 35 14.61 -1.67 27.18
CA VAL A 35 15.84 -2.42 26.91
C VAL A 35 17.00 -1.49 26.56
N GLY A 36 16.78 -0.46 25.77
CA GLY A 36 17.80 0.48 25.33
C GLY A 36 18.19 1.47 26.42
N ASN A 37 17.23 2.27 26.90
CA ASN A 37 17.54 3.38 27.80
C ASN A 37 17.71 2.94 29.26
N VAL A 38 16.97 1.91 29.72
CA VAL A 38 17.09 1.39 31.09
C VAL A 38 18.07 0.21 31.14
N GLY A 39 18.02 -0.69 30.15
CA GLY A 39 18.89 -1.89 30.08
C GLY A 39 20.28 -1.60 29.51
N GLY A 40 20.55 -0.39 28.96
CA GLY A 40 21.86 0.01 28.45
C GLY A 40 22.27 -0.64 27.13
N VAL A 41 21.34 -1.16 26.36
CA VAL A 41 21.61 -1.76 25.03
C VAL A 41 21.55 -0.67 23.97
N GLU A 42 22.71 -0.19 23.50
CA GLU A 42 22.82 0.94 22.57
C GLU A 42 21.98 0.79 21.27
N SER A 43 21.87 -0.43 20.74
CA SER A 43 21.08 -0.71 19.51
C SER A 43 19.60 -0.41 19.63
N PHE A 44 19.06 -0.31 20.85
CA PHE A 44 17.67 0.00 21.16
C PHE A 44 17.52 1.35 21.86
N ALA A 45 18.62 2.06 22.12
CA ALA A 45 18.58 3.34 22.79
C ALA A 45 17.87 4.39 21.94
N ILE A 46 16.91 5.08 22.55
CA ILE A 46 16.14 6.13 21.91
C ILE A 46 16.64 7.48 22.38
N ASP A 47 17.04 8.33 21.43
CA ASP A 47 17.41 9.70 21.72
C ASP A 47 16.15 10.60 21.76
N PHE A 48 15.77 10.98 22.96
CA PHE A 48 14.65 11.91 23.17
C PHE A 48 15.02 13.38 22.96
N SER A 49 16.28 13.71 22.72
CA SER A 49 16.72 15.10 22.55
C SER A 49 16.11 15.73 21.29
N ALA A 50 16.09 15.01 20.18
CA ALA A 50 15.47 15.42 18.92
C ALA A 50 13.95 15.66 19.09
N ILE A 51 13.26 14.77 19.82
CA ILE A 51 11.83 14.93 20.11
C ILE A 51 11.55 16.17 20.96
N LYS A 52 12.40 16.43 21.95
CA LYS A 52 12.25 17.62 22.82
C LYS A 52 12.51 18.91 22.06
N ALA A 53 13.52 18.91 21.19
CA ALA A 53 13.91 20.08 20.39
C ALA A 53 12.90 20.41 19.27
N ALA A 54 12.20 19.41 18.73
CA ALA A 54 11.27 19.59 17.64
C ALA A 54 10.08 20.50 18.04
N PRO A 55 9.70 21.48 17.21
CA PRO A 55 8.54 22.33 17.44
C PRO A 55 7.24 21.54 17.24
N TRP A 56 6.15 22.01 17.86
CA TRP A 56 4.84 21.42 17.69
C TRP A 56 4.23 21.68 16.31
N ILE A 57 4.52 22.85 15.73
CA ILE A 57 4.01 23.27 14.42
C ILE A 57 5.21 23.71 13.59
N GLY A 58 5.29 23.24 12.37
CA GLY A 58 6.35 23.57 11.42
C GLY A 58 5.89 23.44 9.97
N ASN A 59 6.72 23.92 9.04
CA ASN A 59 6.48 23.74 7.63
C ASN A 59 7.02 22.35 7.20
N PRO A 60 6.18 21.45 6.67
CA PRO A 60 6.62 20.13 6.20
C PRO A 60 7.34 20.20 4.85
N ILE A 61 7.32 21.35 4.17
CA ILE A 61 7.85 21.51 2.82
C ILE A 61 9.25 22.10 2.91
N GLU A 62 10.23 21.34 2.43
CA GLU A 62 11.58 21.83 2.23
C GLU A 62 11.71 22.39 0.80
N TRP A 63 11.76 23.72 0.67
CA TRP A 63 11.77 24.39 -0.64
C TRP A 63 12.92 23.97 -1.55
N SER A 64 14.07 23.64 -0.99
CA SER A 64 15.23 23.11 -1.73
C SER A 64 14.97 21.78 -2.42
N SER A 65 14.05 20.97 -1.89
CA SER A 65 13.66 19.67 -2.43
C SER A 65 12.50 19.75 -3.40
N THR A 66 11.85 20.90 -3.53
CA THR A 66 10.72 21.09 -4.45
C THR A 66 11.20 21.33 -5.88
N VAL A 67 10.33 21.07 -6.85
CA VAL A 67 10.58 21.40 -8.26
C VAL A 67 10.82 22.90 -8.47
N PHE A 68 10.28 23.75 -7.59
CA PHE A 68 10.38 25.22 -7.67
C PHE A 68 11.69 25.78 -7.11
N GLY A 69 12.31 25.10 -6.15
CA GLY A 69 13.53 25.55 -5.46
C GLY A 69 14.75 24.64 -5.68
N GLY A 70 14.55 23.50 -6.33
CA GLY A 70 15.58 22.48 -6.50
C GLY A 70 16.57 22.76 -7.64
N VAL A 71 17.50 21.86 -7.83
CA VAL A 71 18.53 21.93 -8.88
C VAL A 71 17.87 21.69 -10.24
N HIS A 72 17.96 22.67 -11.14
CA HIS A 72 17.41 22.62 -12.49
C HIS A 72 18.41 22.10 -13.54
N ASP A 73 19.18 21.07 -13.19
CA ASP A 73 20.08 20.42 -14.16
C ASP A 73 19.26 19.47 -15.06
N LYS A 74 19.23 19.80 -16.35
CA LYS A 74 18.52 19.01 -17.36
C LYS A 74 19.02 17.57 -17.46
N SER A 75 20.31 17.34 -17.23
CA SER A 75 20.89 15.99 -17.27
C SER A 75 20.37 15.12 -16.14
N ILE A 76 20.28 15.66 -14.92
CA ILE A 76 19.71 14.99 -13.75
C ILE A 76 18.22 14.71 -13.97
N ALA A 77 17.47 15.67 -14.50
CA ALA A 77 16.05 15.50 -14.78
C ALA A 77 15.78 14.38 -15.80
N ILE A 78 16.53 14.36 -16.91
CA ILE A 78 16.39 13.30 -17.92
C ILE A 78 16.73 11.94 -17.34
N SER A 79 17.80 11.83 -16.56
CA SER A 79 18.20 10.58 -15.91
C SER A 79 17.15 10.08 -14.94
N ALA A 80 16.55 10.98 -14.14
CA ALA A 80 15.48 10.66 -13.23
C ALA A 80 14.22 10.15 -13.97
N ILE A 81 13.84 10.81 -15.07
CA ILE A 81 12.70 10.39 -15.90
C ILE A 81 12.93 8.97 -16.45
N ILE A 82 14.12 8.72 -17.04
CA ILE A 82 14.44 7.40 -17.61
C ILE A 82 14.46 6.31 -16.52
N ALA A 83 14.89 6.64 -15.31
CA ALA A 83 14.90 5.69 -14.19
C ALA A 83 13.50 5.40 -13.64
N ILE A 84 12.63 6.41 -13.55
CA ILE A 84 11.33 6.29 -12.87
C ILE A 84 10.22 5.78 -13.80
N VAL A 85 10.21 6.19 -15.08
CA VAL A 85 9.13 5.81 -16.01
C VAL A 85 8.92 4.29 -16.13
N PRO A 86 9.97 3.44 -16.22
CA PRO A 86 9.75 1.98 -16.23
C PRO A 86 9.13 1.44 -14.94
N ILE A 87 9.41 2.09 -13.78
CA ILE A 87 8.84 1.69 -12.49
C ILE A 87 7.33 1.96 -12.47
N ALA A 88 6.86 2.99 -13.16
CA ALA A 88 5.43 3.31 -13.25
C ALA A 88 4.60 2.16 -13.84
N ILE A 89 5.16 1.34 -14.71
CA ILE A 89 4.49 0.14 -15.23
C ILE A 89 4.20 -0.86 -14.11
N ALA A 90 5.16 -1.04 -13.19
CA ALA A 90 4.99 -1.92 -12.03
C ALA A 90 3.90 -1.39 -11.09
N THR A 91 3.89 -0.09 -10.79
CA THR A 91 2.88 0.52 -9.92
C THR A 91 1.47 0.49 -10.54
N ILE A 92 1.35 0.61 -11.86
CA ILE A 92 0.06 0.42 -12.56
C ILE A 92 -0.47 -1.01 -12.37
N MET A 93 0.40 -2.02 -12.50
CA MET A 93 0.00 -3.43 -12.30
C MET A 93 -0.38 -3.70 -10.84
N GLU A 94 0.38 -3.15 -9.89
CA GLU A 94 0.08 -3.19 -8.46
C GLU A 94 -1.28 -2.57 -8.17
N HIS A 95 -1.54 -1.37 -8.66
CA HIS A 95 -2.82 -0.67 -8.51
C HIS A 95 -4.02 -1.50 -9.02
N ILE A 96 -3.89 -2.13 -10.18
CA ILE A 96 -4.96 -3.00 -10.73
C ILE A 96 -5.21 -4.19 -9.79
N GLY A 97 -4.14 -4.81 -9.28
CA GLY A 97 -4.22 -5.89 -8.31
C GLY A 97 -4.92 -5.45 -7.01
N ASP A 98 -4.54 -4.30 -6.47
CA ASP A 98 -5.11 -3.76 -5.23
C ASP A 98 -6.58 -3.35 -5.39
N ILE A 99 -6.96 -2.75 -6.52
CA ILE A 99 -8.37 -2.45 -6.82
C ILE A 99 -9.20 -3.74 -6.93
N SER A 100 -8.63 -4.81 -7.47
CA SER A 100 -9.28 -6.12 -7.52
C SER A 100 -9.45 -6.69 -6.10
N ALA A 101 -8.40 -6.64 -5.27
CA ALA A 101 -8.41 -7.13 -3.90
C ALA A 101 -9.40 -6.36 -3.00
N ILE A 102 -9.42 -5.02 -3.11
CA ILE A 102 -10.37 -4.19 -2.34
C ILE A 102 -11.80 -4.38 -2.84
N SER A 103 -12.00 -4.61 -4.14
CA SER A 103 -13.31 -4.94 -4.71
C SER A 103 -13.87 -6.21 -4.11
N ALA A 104 -13.06 -7.26 -4.03
CA ALA A 104 -13.42 -8.52 -3.40
C ALA A 104 -13.68 -8.36 -1.90
N THR A 105 -12.84 -7.59 -1.19
CA THR A 105 -12.96 -7.35 0.26
C THR A 105 -14.22 -6.57 0.61
N CYS A 106 -14.54 -5.53 -0.16
CA CYS A 106 -15.72 -4.68 0.07
C CYS A 106 -16.98 -5.25 -0.58
N ASN A 107 -16.88 -6.34 -1.33
CA ASN A 107 -17.95 -6.93 -2.13
C ASN A 107 -18.62 -5.91 -3.07
N ARG A 108 -17.79 -5.04 -3.70
CA ARG A 108 -18.21 -3.99 -4.62
C ARG A 108 -17.25 -3.92 -5.80
N ASN A 109 -17.75 -3.81 -7.02
CA ASN A 109 -16.91 -3.76 -8.22
C ASN A 109 -16.37 -2.34 -8.47
N TYR A 110 -15.21 -2.03 -7.91
CA TYR A 110 -14.53 -0.75 -8.13
C TYR A 110 -13.81 -0.67 -9.48
N ILE A 111 -13.65 -1.80 -10.18
CA ILE A 111 -13.11 -1.83 -11.54
C ILE A 111 -14.07 -1.16 -12.51
N ASN A 112 -15.39 -1.32 -12.31
CA ASN A 112 -16.44 -0.71 -13.12
C ASN A 112 -16.89 0.64 -12.59
N ASP A 113 -17.10 0.77 -11.29
CA ASP A 113 -17.58 2.00 -10.65
C ASP A 113 -16.73 2.32 -9.41
N PRO A 114 -15.90 3.36 -9.44
CA PRO A 114 -15.80 4.49 -10.40
C PRO A 114 -15.02 4.20 -11.69
N GLY A 115 -14.44 3.01 -11.85
CA GLY A 115 -13.66 2.60 -13.01
C GLY A 115 -12.15 2.78 -12.83
N LEU A 116 -11.37 1.82 -13.37
CA LEU A 116 -9.90 1.82 -13.29
C LEU A 116 -9.26 3.09 -13.84
N ASN A 117 -9.83 3.69 -14.88
CA ASN A 117 -9.33 4.95 -15.44
C ASN A 117 -9.35 6.10 -14.42
N ARG A 118 -10.39 6.16 -13.58
CA ARG A 118 -10.52 7.23 -12.57
C ARG A 118 -9.62 6.95 -11.37
N THR A 119 -9.50 5.69 -10.95
CA THR A 119 -8.63 5.34 -9.82
C THR A 119 -7.17 5.52 -10.17
N LEU A 120 -6.72 5.10 -11.35
CA LEU A 120 -5.37 5.34 -11.87
C LEU A 120 -5.08 6.83 -12.05
N LEU A 121 -6.04 7.61 -12.57
CA LEU A 121 -5.88 9.06 -12.69
C LEU A 121 -5.72 9.71 -11.32
N GLY A 122 -6.49 9.27 -10.32
CA GLY A 122 -6.39 9.77 -8.96
C GLY A 122 -5.04 9.49 -8.33
N ASP A 123 -4.53 8.27 -8.46
CA ASP A 123 -3.22 7.85 -7.97
C ASP A 123 -2.08 8.61 -8.66
N GLY A 124 -2.11 8.71 -10.00
CA GLY A 124 -1.13 9.45 -10.77
C GLY A 124 -1.13 10.96 -10.48
N LEU A 125 -2.30 11.58 -10.30
CA LEU A 125 -2.39 12.99 -9.92
C LEU A 125 -1.88 13.22 -8.50
N ALA A 126 -2.20 12.34 -7.56
CA ALA A 126 -1.71 12.43 -6.19
C ALA A 126 -0.17 12.36 -6.14
N THR A 127 0.43 11.40 -6.86
CA THR A 127 1.89 11.28 -7.01
C THR A 127 2.50 12.51 -7.67
N SER A 128 1.89 13.02 -8.74
CA SER A 128 2.38 14.21 -9.45
C SER A 128 2.34 15.46 -8.57
N ILE A 129 1.25 15.67 -7.82
CA ILE A 129 1.13 16.79 -6.90
C ILE A 129 2.15 16.65 -5.75
N ALA A 130 2.26 15.47 -5.16
CA ALA A 130 3.21 15.22 -4.08
C ALA A 130 4.66 15.50 -4.53
N SER A 131 5.04 15.06 -5.72
CA SER A 131 6.39 15.27 -6.28
C SER A 131 6.72 16.74 -6.56
N LEU A 132 5.72 17.58 -6.88
CA LEU A 132 5.93 19.03 -7.01
C LEU A 132 6.45 19.66 -5.71
N PHE A 133 6.04 19.12 -4.57
CA PHE A 133 6.45 19.57 -3.24
C PHE A 133 7.64 18.79 -2.68
N GLY A 134 8.32 17.99 -3.50
CA GLY A 134 9.54 17.26 -3.10
C GLY A 134 9.28 15.94 -2.38
N ALA A 135 8.03 15.45 -2.35
CA ALA A 135 7.74 14.14 -1.79
C ALA A 135 8.16 13.01 -2.76
N PRO A 136 8.52 11.82 -2.24
CA PRO A 136 8.79 10.66 -3.07
C PRO A 136 7.52 10.21 -3.81
N ALA A 137 7.70 9.45 -4.89
CA ALA A 137 6.58 8.81 -5.57
C ALA A 137 5.83 7.91 -4.60
N ASN A 138 4.50 8.06 -4.56
CA ASN A 138 3.61 7.21 -3.78
C ASN A 138 2.84 6.26 -4.70
N THR A 139 2.25 5.23 -4.12
CA THR A 139 1.40 4.25 -4.80
C THR A 139 0.30 3.80 -3.86
N THR A 140 -0.60 2.97 -4.35
CA THR A 140 -1.64 2.33 -3.56
C THR A 140 -1.01 1.36 -2.54
N TYR A 141 -1.49 1.36 -1.29
CA TYR A 141 -1.02 0.47 -0.23
C TYR A 141 -2.00 -0.70 -0.04
N GLY A 142 -1.68 -1.85 -0.64
CA GLY A 142 -2.51 -3.06 -0.58
C GLY A 142 -2.72 -3.61 0.82
N GLU A 143 -1.77 -3.42 1.74
CA GLU A 143 -1.86 -3.82 3.15
C GLU A 143 -3.01 -3.14 3.90
N ASN A 144 -3.43 -1.95 3.48
CA ASN A 144 -4.59 -1.29 4.06
C ASN A 144 -5.89 -2.06 3.78
N THR A 145 -5.95 -2.83 2.70
CA THR A 145 -7.07 -3.73 2.41
C THR A 145 -7.22 -4.80 3.50
N GLY A 146 -6.12 -5.28 4.06
CA GLY A 146 -6.12 -6.17 5.22
C GLY A 146 -6.73 -5.52 6.46
N VAL A 147 -6.44 -4.24 6.71
CA VAL A 147 -7.03 -3.48 7.83
C VAL A 147 -8.53 -3.28 7.61
N LEU A 148 -8.96 -2.98 6.39
CA LEU A 148 -10.39 -2.87 6.05
C LEU A 148 -11.12 -4.21 6.27
N ALA A 149 -10.52 -5.33 5.87
CA ALA A 149 -11.08 -6.66 6.08
C ALA A 149 -11.24 -7.01 7.56
N LEU A 150 -10.25 -6.65 8.39
CA LEU A 150 -10.27 -6.87 9.84
C LEU A 150 -11.27 -5.97 10.57
N SER A 151 -11.29 -4.67 10.22
CA SER A 151 -12.15 -3.68 10.86
C SER A 151 -13.60 -3.75 10.38
N LYS A 152 -13.84 -4.34 9.18
CA LYS A 152 -15.13 -4.36 8.48
C LYS A 152 -15.70 -2.95 8.24
N VAL A 153 -14.84 -1.94 8.19
CA VAL A 153 -15.21 -0.54 7.92
C VAL A 153 -14.90 -0.24 6.46
N TYR A 154 -15.91 -0.28 5.60
CA TYR A 154 -15.78 -0.13 4.16
C TYR A 154 -16.23 1.24 3.63
N ASP A 155 -16.56 2.18 4.51
CA ASP A 155 -16.99 3.53 4.10
C ASP A 155 -15.79 4.37 3.65
N PRO A 156 -15.74 4.81 2.37
CA PRO A 156 -14.65 5.66 1.86
C PRO A 156 -14.49 6.99 2.61
N ARG A 157 -15.52 7.44 3.35
CA ARG A 157 -15.43 8.66 4.15
C ARG A 157 -14.42 8.51 5.29
N VAL A 158 -14.32 7.33 5.88
CA VAL A 158 -13.35 7.04 6.96
C VAL A 158 -11.92 7.18 6.44
N VAL A 159 -11.64 6.64 5.24
CA VAL A 159 -10.32 6.76 4.59
C VAL A 159 -10.00 8.22 4.28
N ARG A 160 -10.98 9.00 3.78
CA ARG A 160 -10.78 10.45 3.55
C ARG A 160 -10.49 11.22 4.82
N ILE A 161 -11.19 10.92 5.91
CA ILE A 161 -10.93 11.55 7.21
C ILE A 161 -9.53 11.19 7.70
N ALA A 162 -9.10 9.93 7.54
CA ALA A 162 -7.73 9.50 7.87
C ALA A 162 -6.68 10.29 7.07
N ALA A 163 -6.93 10.54 5.77
CA ALA A 163 -6.04 11.37 4.95
C ALA A 163 -5.96 12.82 5.47
N TYR A 164 -7.07 13.42 5.89
CA TYR A 164 -7.04 14.76 6.51
C TYR A 164 -6.23 14.77 7.81
N PHE A 165 -6.36 13.75 8.66
CA PHE A 165 -5.51 13.62 9.85
C PHE A 165 -4.03 13.48 9.49
N ALA A 166 -3.69 12.72 8.44
CA ALA A 166 -2.31 12.60 7.97
C ALA A 166 -1.73 13.97 7.57
N VAL A 167 -2.51 14.80 6.85
CA VAL A 167 -2.12 16.18 6.51
C VAL A 167 -1.93 17.04 7.77
N ILE A 168 -2.81 16.94 8.76
CA ILE A 168 -2.67 17.68 10.02
C ILE A 168 -1.40 17.23 10.76
N PHE A 169 -1.13 15.94 10.85
CA PHE A 169 0.06 15.42 11.52
C PHE A 169 1.36 15.79 10.78
N SER A 170 1.33 15.96 9.46
CA SER A 170 2.50 16.41 8.70
C SER A 170 2.96 17.82 9.07
N LEU A 171 2.06 18.66 9.61
CA LEU A 171 2.40 19.99 10.09
C LEU A 171 3.12 19.99 11.45
N SER A 172 3.28 18.81 12.07
CA SER A 172 3.93 18.68 13.38
C SER A 172 5.29 18.00 13.28
N PRO A 173 6.42 18.74 13.24
CA PRO A 173 7.76 18.17 13.27
C PRO A 173 7.99 17.30 14.52
N LYS A 174 7.32 17.60 15.61
CA LYS A 174 7.39 16.77 16.82
C LYS A 174 6.81 15.37 16.59
N PHE A 175 5.72 15.25 15.85
CA PHE A 175 5.16 13.94 15.48
C PHE A 175 6.11 13.17 14.56
N ALA A 176 6.72 13.84 13.58
CA ALA A 176 7.75 13.26 12.72
C ALA A 176 8.95 12.76 13.53
N ALA A 177 9.47 13.60 14.48
CA ALA A 177 10.58 13.22 15.34
C ALA A 177 10.29 11.99 16.21
N VAL A 178 9.03 11.79 16.67
CA VAL A 178 8.63 10.57 17.39
C VAL A 178 8.72 9.34 16.47
N ILE A 179 8.26 9.45 15.23
CA ILE A 179 8.33 8.34 14.27
C ILE A 179 9.79 8.03 13.91
N GLU A 180 10.60 9.04 13.65
CA GLU A 180 12.02 8.90 13.31
C GLU A 180 12.85 8.33 14.47
N SER A 181 12.40 8.52 15.71
CA SER A 181 13.07 7.97 16.89
C SER A 181 12.89 6.46 17.06
N ILE A 182 12.06 5.80 16.25
CA ILE A 182 11.84 4.36 16.33
C ILE A 182 13.13 3.63 15.93
N PRO A 183 13.69 2.76 16.80
CA PRO A 183 14.92 2.05 16.49
C PRO A 183 14.79 1.19 15.22
N THR A 184 15.85 1.12 14.43
CA THR A 184 15.90 0.35 13.17
C THR A 184 15.55 -1.13 13.36
N ALA A 185 15.87 -1.71 14.51
CA ALA A 185 15.51 -3.08 14.84
C ALA A 185 13.98 -3.27 14.96
N VAL A 186 13.28 -2.28 15.53
CA VAL A 186 11.81 -2.29 15.62
C VAL A 186 11.20 -2.11 14.22
N VAL A 187 11.72 -1.16 13.44
CA VAL A 187 11.30 -0.95 12.06
C VAL A 187 11.51 -2.21 11.22
N GLY A 188 12.69 -2.87 11.37
CA GLY A 188 12.98 -4.14 10.68
C GLY A 188 11.98 -5.25 11.02
N GLY A 189 11.62 -5.40 12.29
CA GLY A 189 10.62 -6.37 12.74
C GLY A 189 9.23 -6.10 12.16
N ILE A 190 8.82 -4.82 12.14
CA ILE A 190 7.55 -4.39 11.53
C ILE A 190 7.56 -4.67 10.03
N SER A 191 8.64 -4.28 9.33
CA SER A 191 8.80 -4.49 7.90
C SER A 191 8.74 -5.96 7.53
N PHE A 192 9.32 -6.85 8.34
CA PHE A 192 9.25 -8.29 8.11
C PHE A 192 7.80 -8.80 8.11
N VAL A 193 6.99 -8.35 9.07
CA VAL A 193 5.56 -8.71 9.14
C VAL A 193 4.79 -8.11 7.95
N LEU A 194 5.07 -6.85 7.59
CA LEU A 194 4.43 -6.17 6.46
C LEU A 194 4.75 -6.87 5.14
N TYR A 195 6.00 -7.22 4.88
CA TYR A 195 6.39 -7.97 3.68
C TYR A 195 5.72 -9.34 3.60
N GLY A 196 5.56 -10.02 4.75
CA GLY A 196 4.79 -11.27 4.82
C GLY A 196 3.32 -11.06 4.42
N MET A 197 2.70 -9.97 4.88
CA MET A 197 1.32 -9.64 4.50
C MET A 197 1.19 -9.27 3.02
N ILE A 198 2.10 -8.46 2.48
CA ILE A 198 2.12 -8.09 1.05
C ILE A 198 2.25 -9.35 0.19
N SER A 199 3.16 -10.26 0.57
CA SER A 199 3.33 -11.55 -0.13
C SER A 199 2.05 -12.40 -0.09
N ALA A 200 1.38 -12.44 1.06
CA ALA A 200 0.11 -13.16 1.20
C ALA A 200 -1.01 -12.56 0.32
N ILE A 201 -1.07 -11.23 0.20
CA ILE A 201 -2.01 -10.54 -0.70
C ILE A 201 -1.68 -10.87 -2.16
N GLY A 202 -0.40 -10.88 -2.55
CA GLY A 202 0.02 -11.29 -3.89
C GLY A 202 -0.43 -12.72 -4.23
N VAL A 203 -0.22 -13.67 -3.32
CA VAL A 203 -0.70 -15.05 -3.49
C VAL A 203 -2.23 -15.11 -3.58
N ARG A 204 -2.92 -14.35 -2.72
CA ARG A 204 -4.38 -14.27 -2.74
C ARG A 204 -4.90 -13.77 -4.10
N ASN A 205 -4.31 -12.73 -4.67
CA ASN A 205 -4.70 -12.20 -5.98
C ASN A 205 -4.59 -13.26 -7.08
N VAL A 206 -3.51 -14.06 -7.07
CA VAL A 206 -3.33 -15.16 -8.01
C VAL A 206 -4.40 -16.24 -7.86
N VAL A 207 -4.76 -16.59 -6.61
CA VAL A 207 -5.81 -17.58 -6.30
C VAL A 207 -7.20 -17.05 -6.69
N GLU A 208 -7.51 -15.80 -6.39
CA GLU A 208 -8.80 -15.18 -6.74
C GLU A 208 -8.96 -15.02 -8.26
N ALA A 209 -7.86 -14.74 -8.98
CA ALA A 209 -7.84 -14.72 -10.44
C ALA A 209 -7.96 -16.13 -11.06
N LYS A 210 -7.99 -17.20 -10.25
CA LYS A 210 -8.11 -18.59 -10.67
C LYS A 210 -7.10 -18.98 -11.77
N VAL A 211 -5.86 -18.49 -11.62
CA VAL A 211 -4.79 -18.78 -12.58
C VAL A 211 -4.52 -20.27 -12.60
N ASP A 212 -4.66 -20.89 -13.77
CA ASP A 212 -4.40 -22.31 -13.98
C ASP A 212 -2.90 -22.56 -14.20
N PHE A 213 -2.21 -23.02 -13.16
CA PHE A 213 -0.79 -23.36 -13.21
C PHE A 213 -0.51 -24.74 -13.84
N SER A 214 -1.52 -25.54 -14.19
CA SER A 214 -1.32 -26.75 -15.00
C SER A 214 -0.88 -26.41 -16.43
N LYS A 215 -1.18 -25.20 -16.89
CA LYS A 215 -0.75 -24.67 -18.17
C LYS A 215 0.70 -24.19 -18.11
N ALA A 216 1.55 -24.77 -18.97
CA ALA A 216 2.97 -24.45 -19.01
C ALA A 216 3.25 -22.94 -19.18
N ARG A 217 2.42 -22.24 -19.97
CA ARG A 217 2.50 -20.80 -20.19
C ARG A 217 2.44 -20.01 -18.88
N ASN A 218 1.40 -20.24 -18.09
CA ASN A 218 1.18 -19.50 -16.84
C ASN A 218 2.28 -19.79 -15.82
N THR A 219 2.69 -21.06 -15.75
CA THR A 219 3.79 -21.47 -14.89
C THR A 219 5.11 -20.81 -15.28
N ILE A 220 5.45 -20.76 -16.58
CA ILE A 220 6.68 -20.13 -17.07
C ILE A 220 6.67 -18.63 -16.81
N VAL A 221 5.57 -17.93 -17.13
CA VAL A 221 5.45 -16.49 -16.88
C VAL A 221 5.63 -16.18 -15.39
N ALA A 222 4.91 -16.88 -14.51
CA ALA A 222 5.01 -16.69 -13.07
C ALA A 222 6.42 -17.02 -12.55
N ALA A 223 7.02 -18.11 -13.01
CA ALA A 223 8.39 -18.50 -12.62
C ALA A 223 9.42 -17.41 -12.99
N VAL A 224 9.35 -16.88 -14.22
CA VAL A 224 10.27 -15.84 -14.66
C VAL A 224 10.08 -14.56 -13.86
N ILE A 225 8.84 -14.13 -13.62
CA ILE A 225 8.55 -12.94 -12.79
C ILE A 225 9.18 -13.10 -11.39
N LEU A 226 8.93 -14.25 -10.73
CA LEU A 226 9.44 -14.50 -9.39
C LEU A 226 10.97 -14.61 -9.36
N VAL A 227 11.56 -15.33 -10.32
CA VAL A 227 13.02 -15.50 -10.38
C VAL A 227 13.71 -14.16 -10.67
N VAL A 228 13.18 -13.34 -11.57
CA VAL A 228 13.74 -12.02 -11.86
C VAL A 228 13.57 -11.08 -10.67
N ALA A 229 12.41 -11.08 -10.01
CA ALA A 229 12.16 -10.23 -8.84
C ALA A 229 13.07 -10.57 -7.65
N LEU A 230 13.31 -11.86 -7.39
CA LEU A 230 14.12 -12.32 -6.26
C LEU A 230 15.61 -12.40 -6.60
N GLY A 231 15.95 -12.69 -7.85
CA GLY A 231 17.33 -12.90 -8.28
C GLY A 231 18.10 -11.62 -8.58
N LEU A 232 17.44 -10.58 -9.04
CA LEU A 232 18.07 -9.29 -9.36
C LEU A 232 18.09 -8.34 -8.15
N THR A 233 18.68 -8.75 -7.04
CA THR A 233 18.67 -7.97 -5.78
C THR A 233 19.14 -6.51 -5.94
N ASN A 234 20.13 -6.27 -6.83
CA ASN A 234 20.67 -4.95 -7.11
C ASN A 234 20.07 -4.29 -8.36
N GLY A 235 19.10 -4.93 -9.03
CA GLY A 235 18.58 -4.46 -10.31
C GLY A 235 19.62 -4.60 -11.44
N ILE A 236 19.31 -3.97 -12.59
CA ILE A 236 20.21 -3.89 -13.75
C ILE A 236 20.66 -2.45 -13.89
N THR A 237 21.96 -2.22 -13.78
CA THR A 237 22.56 -0.90 -13.91
C THR A 237 23.20 -0.75 -15.30
N PHE A 238 22.87 0.32 -15.98
CA PHE A 238 23.48 0.69 -17.27
C PHE A 238 23.80 2.17 -17.30
N HIS A 239 24.79 2.51 -18.11
CA HIS A 239 25.27 3.88 -18.26
C HIS A 239 24.73 4.48 -19.56
N VAL A 240 24.11 5.64 -19.47
CA VAL A 240 23.67 6.43 -20.63
C VAL A 240 24.36 7.79 -20.57
N GLY A 241 25.41 7.95 -21.39
CA GLY A 241 26.27 9.14 -21.32
C GLY A 241 27.02 9.21 -19.99
N SER A 242 26.86 10.31 -19.29
CA SER A 242 27.43 10.53 -17.94
C SER A 242 26.54 10.04 -16.78
N SER A 243 25.35 9.55 -17.08
CA SER A 243 24.35 9.16 -16.07
C SER A 243 24.29 7.65 -15.89
N THR A 244 24.22 7.23 -14.65
CA THR A 244 24.01 5.82 -14.27
C THR A 244 22.53 5.60 -13.98
N ILE A 245 21.91 4.69 -14.72
CA ILE A 245 20.50 4.34 -14.58
C ILE A 245 20.40 2.93 -14.03
N THR A 246 19.66 2.74 -12.95
CA THR A 246 19.43 1.42 -12.37
C THR A 246 17.95 1.08 -12.47
N LEU A 247 17.62 0.06 -13.25
CA LEU A 247 16.28 -0.57 -13.23
C LEU A 247 16.19 -1.50 -12.03
N THR A 248 15.22 -1.25 -11.18
CA THR A 248 14.96 -2.10 -10.01
C THR A 248 14.54 -3.51 -10.41
N ALA A 249 14.75 -4.48 -9.53
CA ALA A 249 14.29 -5.87 -9.73
C ALA A 249 12.79 -5.93 -10.06
N LEU A 250 11.98 -5.12 -9.38
CA LEU A 250 10.54 -5.05 -9.60
C LEU A 250 10.20 -4.57 -11.03
N ALA A 251 10.86 -3.51 -11.51
CA ALA A 251 10.68 -3.02 -12.87
C ALA A 251 11.08 -4.08 -13.91
N CYS A 252 12.22 -4.74 -13.71
CA CYS A 252 12.67 -5.82 -14.60
C CYS A 252 11.70 -7.00 -14.62
N ALA A 253 11.19 -7.43 -13.46
CA ALA A 253 10.23 -8.52 -13.35
C ALA A 253 8.90 -8.19 -14.03
N SER A 254 8.40 -6.97 -13.85
CA SER A 254 7.16 -6.50 -14.47
C SER A 254 7.29 -6.45 -16.00
N ILE A 255 8.39 -5.88 -16.51
CA ILE A 255 8.67 -5.83 -17.95
C ILE A 255 8.80 -7.25 -18.52
N ALA A 256 9.56 -8.13 -17.86
CA ALA A 256 9.71 -9.51 -18.28
C ALA A 256 8.38 -10.27 -18.34
N GLY A 257 7.53 -10.09 -17.32
CA GLY A 257 6.19 -10.69 -17.27
C GLY A 257 5.29 -10.21 -18.41
N ILE A 258 5.27 -8.91 -18.67
CA ILE A 258 4.47 -8.32 -19.77
C ILE A 258 4.98 -8.82 -21.11
N VAL A 259 6.29 -8.77 -21.34
CA VAL A 259 6.89 -9.23 -22.62
C VAL A 259 6.61 -10.70 -22.88
N LEU A 260 6.79 -11.57 -21.86
CA LEU A 260 6.48 -12.99 -22.01
C LEU A 260 4.99 -13.23 -22.27
N ASN A 261 4.12 -12.50 -21.58
CA ASN A 261 2.68 -12.61 -21.77
C ASN A 261 2.24 -12.16 -23.18
N LEU A 262 2.97 -11.24 -23.80
CA LEU A 262 2.73 -10.82 -25.19
C LEU A 262 3.25 -11.82 -26.21
N ILE A 263 4.40 -12.45 -25.91
CA ILE A 263 5.05 -13.41 -26.84
C ILE A 263 4.28 -14.74 -26.90
N PHE A 264 3.77 -15.23 -25.76
CA PHE A 264 3.05 -16.48 -25.73
C PHE A 264 1.65 -16.36 -26.36
N PRO A 265 1.33 -17.18 -27.40
CA PRO A 265 0.13 -16.98 -28.21
C PRO A 265 -1.18 -17.39 -27.52
N GLU A 266 -1.13 -18.32 -26.57
CA GLU A 266 -2.32 -18.75 -25.83
C GLU A 266 -2.70 -17.73 -24.76
N LYS A 267 -3.86 -17.14 -24.90
CA LYS A 267 -4.46 -16.25 -23.92
C LYS A 267 -5.54 -17.00 -23.14
N ASP A 268 -5.26 -17.34 -21.90
CA ASP A 268 -6.26 -17.95 -21.01
C ASP A 268 -7.22 -16.93 -20.42
N PHE A 269 -6.88 -15.67 -20.50
CA PHE A 269 -7.69 -14.58 -19.99
C PHE A 269 -8.51 -13.96 -21.13
N ASP A 270 -9.81 -14.20 -21.10
CA ASP A 270 -10.77 -13.46 -21.90
C ASP A 270 -11.36 -12.34 -21.05
N PRO A 271 -11.00 -11.06 -21.32
CA PRO A 271 -11.48 -9.93 -20.53
C PRO A 271 -13.01 -9.86 -20.52
N GLU A 272 -13.66 -10.19 -21.65
CA GLU A 272 -15.13 -10.15 -21.75
C GLU A 272 -15.80 -11.23 -20.91
N GLN A 273 -15.23 -12.42 -20.84
CA GLN A 273 -15.74 -13.51 -19.99
C GLN A 273 -15.48 -13.25 -18.52
N ALA A 274 -14.31 -12.71 -18.17
CA ALA A 274 -14.01 -12.30 -16.81
C ALA A 274 -14.96 -11.19 -16.34
N PHE A 275 -15.22 -10.18 -17.19
CA PHE A 275 -16.19 -9.12 -16.89
C PHE A 275 -17.63 -9.66 -16.81
N LYS A 276 -18.03 -10.61 -17.67
CA LYS A 276 -19.36 -11.24 -17.62
C LYS A 276 -19.51 -12.13 -16.39
N ALA A 277 -18.52 -12.93 -16.05
CA ALA A 277 -18.55 -13.79 -14.87
C ALA A 277 -18.65 -12.98 -13.57
N ASP A 278 -18.01 -11.80 -13.49
CA ASP A 278 -18.10 -10.91 -12.34
C ASP A 278 -19.44 -10.15 -12.28
N THR A 279 -20.02 -9.86 -13.44
CA THR A 279 -21.36 -9.21 -13.55
C THR A 279 -22.49 -10.19 -13.25
N ASP A 280 -22.37 -11.45 -13.68
CA ASP A 280 -23.38 -12.49 -13.44
C ASP A 280 -23.25 -13.12 -12.04
N SER A 281 -22.04 -13.17 -11.46
CA SER A 281 -21.83 -13.87 -10.19
C SER A 281 -22.37 -13.15 -8.97
N LYS A 282 -22.67 -11.86 -8.99
CA LYS A 282 -23.35 -11.13 -7.88
C LYS A 282 -23.70 -9.69 -8.28
N GLN A 283 -24.76 -9.48 -8.96
CA GLN A 283 -25.65 -8.39 -8.57
C GLN A 283 -26.24 -8.77 -7.20
N ILE A 284 -25.42 -8.73 -6.15
CA ILE A 284 -25.97 -8.59 -4.82
C ILE A 284 -26.54 -7.17 -4.82
N ASN A 285 -27.86 -7.11 -4.94
CA ASN A 285 -28.65 -5.91 -4.76
C ASN A 285 -28.46 -5.42 -3.33
N LEU A 286 -27.33 -4.78 -3.03
CA LEU A 286 -27.09 -4.10 -1.76
C LEU A 286 -28.12 -3.02 -1.50
N GLU A 287 -28.70 -2.41 -2.57
CA GLU A 287 -29.85 -1.52 -2.46
C GLU A 287 -31.11 -2.23 -1.96
N SER A 288 -31.34 -3.50 -2.31
CA SER A 288 -32.54 -4.23 -1.87
C SER A 288 -32.48 -4.65 -0.40
N ASP A 289 -31.31 -4.92 0.13
CA ASP A 289 -31.14 -5.34 1.53
C ASP A 289 -31.09 -4.13 2.49
N TYR A 290 -30.50 -3.01 2.07
CA TYR A 290 -30.57 -1.77 2.85
C TYR A 290 -31.97 -1.15 2.83
N GLY A 291 -32.66 -1.20 1.70
CA GLY A 291 -34.06 -0.75 1.57
C GLY A 291 -35.03 -1.60 2.40
N LYS A 292 -34.86 -2.92 2.40
CA LYS A 292 -35.72 -3.83 3.19
C LYS A 292 -35.50 -3.69 4.70
N LYS A 293 -34.28 -3.40 5.18
CA LYS A 293 -34.02 -3.11 6.59
C LYS A 293 -34.61 -1.78 7.03
N LYS A 294 -34.62 -0.77 6.16
CA LYS A 294 -35.20 0.54 6.48
C LYS A 294 -36.72 0.49 6.58
N VAL A 295 -37.36 -0.22 5.66
CA VAL A 295 -38.82 -0.40 5.67
C VAL A 295 -39.31 -1.24 6.84
N LYS A 296 -38.47 -2.16 7.38
CA LYS A 296 -38.83 -2.98 8.54
C LYS A 296 -38.65 -2.25 9.88
N ASN A 297 -37.73 -1.30 9.96
CA ASN A 297 -37.52 -0.46 11.14
C ASN A 297 -38.51 0.72 11.20
N ASP A 298 -39.11 1.12 10.07
CA ASP A 298 -40.13 2.18 10.04
C ASP A 298 -41.56 1.62 10.20
N ALA A 299 -41.72 0.28 10.35
CA ALA A 299 -43.00 -0.42 10.50
C ALA A 299 -43.20 -1.09 11.90
N GLU A 300 -42.21 -0.99 12.81
CA GLU A 300 -42.30 -1.31 14.23
C GLU A 300 -42.23 -0.02 15.09
#